data_516f8a4cc5081fa13de5ed8526d684a6
#
_entry.id   516f8a4cc5081fa13de5ed8526d684a6
#
_cell.length_a   1.000
_cell.length_b   1.000
_cell.length_c   1.000
_cell.angle_alpha   90.00
_cell.angle_beta   90.00
_cell.angle_gamma   90.00
#
_symmetry.space_group_name_H-M   'P 1'
#
loop_
_entity.id
_entity.type
_entity.pdbx_description
1 polymer ?
#
loop_
_entity_poly.entity_id
_entity_poly.type
_entity_poly.pdbx_seq_one_letter_code
_entity_poly.pdbx_strand_id
1 'polypeptide(L)'
;SRRQRQMCIRDRQHSDRNESCCCNNRGGVRIMANIQYYDVILKPVITEKSMDLMADKKYTFLVHAEATKAQIKEAVEKMFEGTKVARVNTMNLEGKNRRRGMVVGKTAKTKKAIVQLTEDSKEIEIFEGL
;
A
#
# COMPACT_ATOMS: atom_id res chain seq x y z
N SER A 1 29.52 25.37 37.74
CA SER A 1 28.20 25.83 37.46
C SER A 1 28.19 26.99 36.45
N ARG A 2 28.20 26.69 35.14
CA ARG A 2 28.03 27.69 34.08
C ARG A 2 26.84 27.34 33.25
N ARG A 3 25.79 28.13 33.42
CA ARG A 3 24.60 28.13 32.56
C ARG A 3 24.98 28.78 31.24
N GLN A 4 24.98 28.06 30.15
CA GLN A 4 25.00 28.63 28.80
C GLN A 4 23.59 29.00 28.42
N ARG A 5 23.35 30.27 28.27
CA ARG A 5 22.15 30.87 27.65
C ARG A 5 22.33 30.73 26.13
N GLN A 6 21.49 29.94 25.48
CA GLN A 6 21.37 30.00 24.04
C GLN A 6 20.52 31.22 23.68
N MET A 7 21.15 32.17 23.01
CA MET A 7 20.48 33.32 22.39
C MET A 7 19.74 32.87 21.15
N CYS A 8 18.44 33.11 21.14
CA CYS A 8 17.63 33.04 19.91
C CYS A 8 18.00 34.29 19.06
N ILE A 9 18.63 34.04 17.92
CA ILE A 9 18.84 35.06 16.90
C ILE A 9 17.53 35.17 16.12
N ARG A 10 16.95 36.34 16.23
CA ARG A 10 15.72 36.76 15.54
C ARG A 10 16.14 37.47 14.26
N ASP A 11 16.17 36.77 13.15
CA ASP A 11 16.28 37.41 11.84
C ASP A 11 14.91 37.60 11.22
N ARG A 12 14.63 38.85 10.93
CA ARG A 12 13.39 39.42 10.40
C ARG A 12 13.58 39.63 8.90
N GLN A 13 12.51 39.35 8.14
CA GLN A 13 12.21 39.70 6.74
C GLN A 13 12.54 38.62 5.71
N HIS A 14 11.58 38.05 4.97
CA HIS A 14 10.65 38.70 4.05
C HIS A 14 9.54 37.74 3.64
N SER A 15 8.33 38.24 3.69
CA SER A 15 7.12 38.01 2.90
C SER A 15 7.06 36.83 1.93
N ASP A 16 5.96 36.19 2.06
CA ASP A 16 5.00 35.69 1.09
C ASP A 16 4.72 34.19 1.10
N ARG A 17 3.47 33.99 1.50
CA ARG A 17 2.53 32.96 1.05
C ARG A 17 2.66 31.55 1.58
N ASN A 18 1.83 31.33 2.57
CA ASN A 18 0.93 30.19 2.64
C ASN A 18 1.56 28.81 2.87
N GLU A 19 2.15 28.68 4.04
CA GLU A 19 2.28 27.33 4.63
C GLU A 19 1.87 27.41 6.09
N SER A 20 0.64 27.01 6.36
CA SER A 20 0.14 26.77 7.71
C SER A 20 0.84 25.55 8.28
N CYS A 21 1.97 25.77 8.91
CA CYS A 21 2.67 24.79 9.71
C CYS A 21 1.92 24.63 11.03
N CYS A 22 0.87 23.82 11.06
CA CYS A 22 0.21 23.38 12.29
C CYS A 22 0.86 22.09 12.78
N CYS A 23 1.96 22.21 13.48
CA CYS A 23 2.44 21.17 14.35
C CYS A 23 1.52 21.05 15.57
N ASN A 24 0.51 20.22 15.49
CA ASN A 24 -0.20 19.76 16.67
C ASN A 24 -0.34 18.25 16.63
N ASN A 25 0.68 17.59 17.14
CA ASN A 25 0.80 16.16 17.20
C ASN A 25 0.21 15.64 18.51
N ARG A 26 -1.09 15.39 18.54
CA ARG A 26 -1.72 14.47 19.51
C ARG A 26 -2.80 13.67 18.79
N GLY A 27 -2.45 12.47 18.42
CA GLY A 27 -3.31 11.53 17.74
C GLY A 27 -2.65 11.15 16.41
N GLY A 28 -1.99 10.02 16.38
CA GLY A 28 -1.24 9.55 15.21
C GLY A 28 -2.12 9.41 13.99
N VAL A 29 -2.36 10.50 13.31
CA VAL A 29 -2.78 10.46 11.92
C VAL A 29 -1.56 9.97 11.16
N ARG A 30 -1.51 8.66 10.88
CA ARG A 30 -0.62 8.14 9.87
C ARG A 30 -0.93 8.94 8.60
N ILE A 31 -0.01 9.80 8.22
CA ILE A 31 -0.03 10.41 6.90
C ILE A 31 0.09 9.23 5.95
N MET A 32 -1.05 8.81 5.39
CA MET A 32 -1.08 7.83 4.32
C MET A 32 -0.31 8.48 3.19
N ALA A 33 0.93 8.04 2.96
CA ALA A 33 1.66 8.42 1.77
C ALA A 33 0.70 8.20 0.60
N ASN A 34 0.55 9.19 -0.28
CA ASN A 34 -0.22 9.06 -1.50
C ASN A 34 0.50 8.05 -2.40
N ILE A 35 0.25 6.77 -2.14
CA ILE A 35 0.74 5.68 -2.97
C ILE A 35 0.01 5.83 -4.30
N GLN A 36 0.75 6.11 -5.36
CA GLN A 36 0.18 6.19 -6.69
C GLN A 36 -0.40 4.83 -7.06
N TYR A 37 -1.44 4.79 -7.86
CA TYR A 37 -2.19 3.56 -8.17
C TYR A 37 -1.30 2.45 -8.71
N TYR A 38 -0.25 2.80 -9.47
CA TYR A 38 0.72 1.87 -10.04
C TYR A 38 1.61 1.21 -8.98
N ASP A 39 1.84 1.87 -7.85
CA ASP A 39 2.67 1.37 -6.76
C ASP A 39 1.87 0.48 -5.78
N VAL A 40 0.54 0.53 -5.86
CA VAL A 40 -0.33 -0.26 -4.98
C VAL A 40 -0.27 -1.74 -5.35
N ILE A 41 -0.33 -2.07 -6.64
CA ILE A 41 -0.34 -3.45 -7.15
C ILE A 41 1.06 -3.78 -7.63
N LEU A 42 1.72 -4.70 -6.93
CA LEU A 42 3.10 -5.08 -7.25
C LEU A 42 3.16 -6.19 -8.31
N LYS A 43 2.38 -7.25 -8.13
CA LYS A 43 2.33 -8.37 -9.06
C LYS A 43 1.12 -9.28 -8.81
N PRO A 44 0.63 -10.00 -9.82
CA PRO A 44 -0.37 -11.05 -9.61
C PRO A 44 0.25 -12.25 -8.90
N VAL A 45 -0.55 -12.97 -8.16
CA VAL A 45 -0.16 -14.23 -7.50
C VAL A 45 -0.78 -15.38 -8.26
N ILE A 46 0.07 -16.15 -8.95
CA ILE A 46 -0.33 -17.31 -9.74
C ILE A 46 -0.06 -18.56 -8.90
N THR A 47 -1.10 -19.21 -8.47
CA THR A 47 -1.08 -20.50 -7.77
C THR A 47 -2.29 -21.30 -8.24
N GLU A 48 -2.25 -22.62 -8.13
CA GLU A 48 -3.39 -23.46 -8.47
C GLU A 48 -4.69 -22.97 -7.84
N LYS A 49 -4.65 -22.67 -6.54
CA LYS A 49 -5.80 -22.09 -5.84
C LYS A 49 -6.28 -20.75 -6.37
N SER A 50 -5.37 -19.89 -6.85
CA SER A 50 -5.80 -18.61 -7.42
C SER A 50 -6.39 -18.80 -8.82
N MET A 51 -6.01 -19.84 -9.54
CA MET A 51 -6.58 -20.18 -10.83
C MET A 51 -8.00 -20.74 -10.66
N ASP A 52 -8.23 -21.61 -9.69
CA ASP A 52 -9.58 -22.09 -9.36
C ASP A 52 -10.53 -20.94 -8.98
N LEU A 53 -10.02 -19.94 -8.23
CA LEU A 53 -10.79 -18.77 -7.83
C LEU A 53 -11.09 -17.81 -8.99
N MET A 54 -10.37 -17.90 -10.11
CA MET A 54 -10.66 -17.09 -11.30
C MET A 54 -11.99 -17.46 -11.94
N ALA A 55 -12.40 -18.72 -11.87
CA ALA A 55 -13.74 -19.16 -12.31
C ALA A 55 -14.86 -18.40 -11.56
N ASP A 56 -14.61 -18.03 -10.32
CA ASP A 56 -15.50 -17.20 -9.48
C ASP A 56 -15.26 -15.68 -9.65
N LYS A 57 -14.51 -15.23 -10.67
CA LYS A 57 -14.09 -13.83 -10.88
C LYS A 57 -13.36 -13.21 -9.66
N LYS A 58 -12.54 -14.03 -8.98
CA LYS A 58 -11.71 -13.61 -7.86
C LYS A 58 -10.24 -13.64 -8.26
N TYR A 59 -9.59 -12.50 -8.23
CA TYR A 59 -8.18 -12.33 -8.61
C TYR A 59 -7.31 -12.04 -7.40
N THR A 60 -6.14 -12.66 -7.34
CA THR A 60 -5.22 -12.49 -6.21
C THR A 60 -4.00 -11.69 -6.63
N PHE A 61 -3.75 -10.58 -5.92
CA PHE A 61 -2.60 -9.70 -6.15
C PHE A 61 -1.71 -9.60 -4.92
N LEU A 62 -0.41 -9.47 -5.15
CA LEU A 62 0.51 -8.98 -4.13
C LEU A 62 0.48 -7.45 -4.18
N VAL A 63 0.18 -6.84 -3.03
CA VAL A 63 0.01 -5.39 -2.93
C VAL A 63 0.98 -4.79 -1.91
N HIS A 64 1.16 -3.48 -1.97
CA HIS A 64 1.98 -2.76 -1.01
C HIS A 64 1.47 -2.98 0.42
N ALA A 65 2.40 -3.16 1.38
CA ALA A 65 2.06 -3.54 2.75
C ALA A 65 1.15 -2.53 3.48
N GLU A 66 1.26 -1.26 3.13
CA GLU A 66 0.49 -0.18 3.76
C GLU A 66 -0.79 0.20 3.00
N ALA A 67 -1.02 -0.39 1.82
CA ALA A 67 -2.18 -0.08 1.00
C ALA A 67 -3.49 -0.44 1.71
N THR A 68 -4.47 0.45 1.66
CA THR A 68 -5.83 0.25 2.18
C THR A 68 -6.72 -0.45 1.16
N LYS A 69 -7.83 -1.03 1.60
CA LYS A 69 -8.79 -1.69 0.70
C LYS A 69 -9.37 -0.72 -0.34
N ALA A 70 -9.62 0.54 0.04
CA ALA A 70 -10.13 1.58 -0.86
C ALA A 70 -9.11 1.89 -1.96
N GLN A 71 -7.84 2.08 -1.60
CA GLN A 71 -6.76 2.30 -2.57
C GLN A 71 -6.57 1.11 -3.52
N ILE A 72 -6.67 -0.11 -3.00
CA ILE A 72 -6.58 -1.32 -3.84
C ILE A 72 -7.74 -1.38 -4.82
N LYS A 73 -8.97 -1.06 -4.38
CA LYS A 73 -10.14 -0.98 -5.26
C LYS A 73 -9.93 0.05 -6.37
N GLU A 74 -9.59 1.27 -6.03
CA GLU A 74 -9.33 2.34 -6.99
C GLU A 74 -8.19 2.01 -7.95
N ALA A 75 -7.12 1.38 -7.45
CA ALA A 75 -5.99 0.96 -8.27
C ALA A 75 -6.41 -0.08 -9.31
N VAL A 76 -7.19 -1.10 -8.92
CA VAL A 76 -7.69 -2.12 -9.86
C VAL A 76 -8.61 -1.51 -10.91
N GLU A 77 -9.56 -0.67 -10.51
CA GLU A 77 -10.51 -0.02 -11.42
C GLU A 77 -9.84 0.94 -12.41
N LYS A 78 -8.71 1.54 -12.04
CA LYS A 78 -7.94 2.45 -12.91
C LYS A 78 -6.93 1.74 -13.80
N MET A 79 -6.36 0.64 -13.34
CA MET A 79 -5.38 -0.14 -14.13
C MET A 79 -6.06 -1.03 -15.15
N PHE A 80 -7.22 -1.58 -14.82
CA PHE A 80 -7.97 -2.49 -15.69
C PHE A 80 -9.26 -1.82 -16.14
N GLU A 81 -9.26 -1.29 -17.35
CA GLU A 81 -10.42 -0.61 -17.92
C GLU A 81 -11.62 -1.56 -18.07
N GLY A 82 -12.78 -1.11 -17.60
CA GLY A 82 -14.02 -1.88 -17.68
C GLY A 82 -14.22 -2.89 -16.54
N THR A 83 -13.36 -2.90 -15.53
CA THR A 83 -13.55 -3.73 -14.33
C THR A 83 -14.23 -2.94 -13.21
N LYS A 84 -15.18 -3.58 -12.51
CA LYS A 84 -15.82 -3.05 -11.31
C LYS A 84 -15.58 -4.00 -10.15
N VAL A 85 -15.06 -3.48 -9.05
CA VAL A 85 -14.73 -4.29 -7.88
C VAL A 85 -15.89 -4.32 -6.90
N ALA A 86 -16.43 -5.54 -6.66
CA ALA A 86 -17.49 -5.77 -5.69
C ALA A 86 -16.91 -5.77 -4.25
N ARG A 87 -15.83 -6.52 -4.03
CA ARG A 87 -15.24 -6.72 -2.69
C ARG A 87 -13.74 -6.90 -2.75
N VAL A 88 -13.04 -6.38 -1.74
CA VAL A 88 -11.60 -6.57 -1.54
C VAL A 88 -11.33 -7.19 -0.17
N ASN A 89 -10.71 -8.36 -0.18
CA ASN A 89 -10.22 -9.03 1.02
C ASN A 89 -8.70 -8.92 1.06
N THR A 90 -8.15 -8.53 2.19
CA THR A 90 -6.69 -8.39 2.36
C THR A 90 -6.18 -9.34 3.42
N MET A 91 -4.99 -9.89 3.18
CA MET A 91 -4.28 -10.79 4.08
C MET A 91 -2.85 -10.26 4.27
N ASN A 92 -2.48 -9.95 5.49
CA ASN A 92 -1.12 -9.56 5.83
C ASN A 92 -0.31 -10.83 6.12
N LEU A 93 0.82 -10.96 5.44
CA LEU A 93 1.78 -12.04 5.64
C LEU A 93 3.00 -11.47 6.35
N GLU A 94 3.20 -11.85 7.60
CA GLU A 94 4.40 -11.49 8.32
C GLU A 94 5.59 -12.34 7.84
N GLY A 95 6.77 -11.69 7.83
CA GLY A 95 8.00 -12.36 7.45
C GLY A 95 8.35 -13.49 8.41
N LYS A 96 8.91 -14.57 7.88
CA LYS A 96 9.39 -15.70 8.65
C LYS A 96 10.82 -15.44 9.15
N ASN A 97 11.14 -15.94 10.34
CA ASN A 97 12.51 -15.92 10.84
C ASN A 97 13.37 -16.86 9.99
N ARG A 98 14.47 -16.33 9.47
CA ARG A 98 15.47 -17.09 8.71
C ARG A 98 16.81 -16.96 9.42
N ARG A 99 17.44 -18.10 9.73
CA ARG A 99 18.79 -18.15 10.30
C ARG A 99 19.80 -18.38 9.17
N ARG A 100 20.86 -17.58 9.18
CA ARG A 100 22.06 -17.80 8.37
C ARG A 100 23.27 -17.83 9.30
N GLY A 101 23.77 -19.02 9.58
CA GLY A 101 24.86 -19.22 10.55
C GLY A 101 24.44 -18.73 11.95
N MET A 102 25.18 -17.78 12.50
CA MET A 102 24.95 -17.18 13.82
C MET A 102 23.89 -16.09 13.82
N VAL A 103 23.55 -15.53 12.65
CA VAL A 103 22.63 -14.38 12.54
C VAL A 103 21.22 -14.85 12.21
N VAL A 104 20.22 -14.33 12.95
CA VAL A 104 18.80 -14.56 12.72
C VAL A 104 18.17 -13.27 12.20
N GLY A 105 17.56 -13.32 11.01
CA GLY A 105 16.85 -12.22 10.39
C GLY A 105 15.40 -12.59 10.08
N LYS A 106 14.56 -11.58 9.75
CA LYS A 106 13.20 -11.77 9.25
C LYS A 106 13.13 -11.47 7.76
N THR A 107 12.36 -12.26 7.02
CA THR A 107 11.99 -11.92 5.64
C THR A 107 11.03 -10.73 5.61
N ALA A 108 10.91 -10.05 4.46
CA ALA A 108 10.04 -8.90 4.32
C ALA A 108 8.56 -9.24 4.57
N LYS A 109 7.83 -8.30 5.15
CA LYS A 109 6.37 -8.38 5.27
C LYS A 109 5.74 -8.17 3.90
N THR A 110 4.70 -8.94 3.59
CA THR A 110 3.95 -8.82 2.34
C THR A 110 2.46 -8.78 2.60
N LYS A 111 1.70 -8.18 1.70
CA LYS A 111 0.25 -8.15 1.76
C LYS A 111 -0.31 -8.76 0.48
N LYS A 112 -1.25 -9.69 0.62
CA LYS A 112 -2.04 -10.25 -0.48
C LYS A 112 -3.43 -9.63 -0.46
N ALA A 113 -3.95 -9.28 -1.62
CA ALA A 113 -5.32 -8.83 -1.81
C ALA A 113 -6.04 -9.82 -2.72
N ILE A 114 -7.22 -10.25 -2.31
CA ILE A 114 -8.14 -11.03 -3.12
C ILE A 114 -9.25 -10.07 -3.52
N VAL A 115 -9.32 -9.77 -4.81
CA VAL A 115 -10.28 -8.86 -5.40
C VAL A 115 -11.37 -9.66 -6.08
N GLN A 116 -12.61 -9.46 -5.68
CA GLN A 116 -13.79 -10.03 -6.32
C GLN A 116 -14.40 -9.00 -7.24
N LEU A 117 -14.54 -9.33 -8.50
CA LEU A 117 -15.21 -8.49 -9.49
C LEU A 117 -16.72 -8.69 -9.46
N THR A 118 -17.46 -7.74 -10.02
CA THR A 118 -18.91 -7.89 -10.28
C THR A 118 -19.14 -8.78 -11.49
N GLU A 119 -20.31 -9.36 -11.61
CA GLU A 119 -20.65 -10.25 -12.72
C GLU A 119 -20.61 -9.55 -14.09
N ASP A 120 -20.97 -8.26 -14.10
CA ASP A 120 -21.00 -7.42 -15.31
C ASP A 120 -19.61 -6.91 -15.75
N SER A 121 -18.56 -7.16 -14.97
CA SER A 121 -17.23 -6.65 -15.27
C SER A 121 -16.47 -7.56 -16.24
N LYS A 122 -15.63 -6.93 -17.07
CA LYS A 122 -14.67 -7.64 -17.91
C LYS A 122 -13.75 -8.50 -17.05
N GLU A 123 -13.37 -9.64 -17.58
CA GLU A 123 -12.33 -10.48 -16.99
C GLU A 123 -10.97 -9.82 -17.13
N ILE A 124 -10.13 -9.99 -16.12
CA ILE A 124 -8.77 -9.43 -16.14
C ILE A 124 -7.86 -10.44 -16.84
N GLU A 125 -7.35 -10.07 -17.99
CA GLU A 125 -6.43 -10.86 -18.80
C GLU A 125 -5.01 -10.84 -18.20
N ILE A 126 -4.81 -11.55 -17.10
CA ILE A 126 -3.48 -11.64 -16.46
C ILE A 126 -2.63 -12.76 -17.09
N PHE A 127 -3.26 -13.69 -17.79
CA PHE A 127 -2.67 -14.97 -18.19
C PHE A 127 -2.64 -15.22 -19.69
N GLU A 128 -3.04 -14.29 -20.51
CA GLU A 128 -3.00 -14.45 -22.00
C GLU A 128 -1.59 -14.41 -22.60
N GLY A 129 -0.59 -14.82 -21.88
CA GLY A 129 0.79 -14.84 -22.38
C GLY A 129 1.64 -15.98 -21.82
N LEU A 130 1.03 -17.00 -21.19
CA LEU A 130 1.76 -18.18 -20.68
C LEU A 130 1.37 -19.42 -21.46
#